data_d43fe94ebf418e6af7488fc71a897789
#
_entry.id   d43fe94ebf418e6af7488fc71a897789
#
_cell.length_a   1.000
_cell.length_b   1.000
_cell.length_c   1.000
_cell.angle_alpha   90.00
_cell.angle_beta   90.00
_cell.angle_gamma   90.00
#
_symmetry.space_group_name_H-M   'P 1'
#
loop_
_entity.id
_entity.type
_entity.pdbx_description
1 polymer ?
#
loop_
_entity_poly.entity_id
_entity_poly.type
_entity_poly.pdbx_seq_one_letter_code
_entity_poly.pdbx_strand_id
1 'polypeptide(L)'
;MTKLPISVFIIARNEADRLPLVIRSVRDWVDEVHVIDSGSDDDTVKVSAALGAKTHFRAWTGYGPQKVYGESLCRNDWLLNIDADEEISPRLRDEILAVFAAGPKHAAYTVPILPLYNFQERAHPWTVHHHPVRLYRKSCGGFRDSTVHDTVVMHSGGTGRLRGMVNHRSFRSLSHHLDKVNFYSSAQAEDRFARGREPSFLALFLITPLSFLKSLLLRREILNGIDGVVVSYMYAFQRFIRLAKTRERFQLARRKTETENMSGPTK
;
A
#
# COMPACT_ATOMS: atom_id res chain seq x y z
N MET A 1 28.74 11.76 6.69
CA MET A 1 28.01 12.55 5.67
C MET A 1 27.02 13.44 6.39
N THR A 2 26.87 14.69 5.95
CA THR A 2 25.81 15.58 6.48
C THR A 2 24.45 15.03 6.08
N LYS A 3 23.54 14.86 7.04
CA LYS A 3 22.18 14.37 6.76
C LYS A 3 21.38 15.41 5.97
N LEU A 4 20.54 14.97 5.06
CA LEU A 4 19.63 15.84 4.32
C LEU A 4 18.52 16.38 5.25
N PRO A 5 18.02 17.62 5.01
CA PRO A 5 16.91 18.22 5.75
C PRO A 5 15.58 17.58 5.34
N ILE A 6 15.45 16.28 5.55
CA ILE A 6 14.27 15.47 5.23
C ILE A 6 13.77 14.82 6.52
N SER A 7 12.48 14.96 6.79
CA SER A 7 11.78 14.19 7.80
C SER A 7 11.09 12.99 7.15
N VAL A 8 11.37 11.79 7.64
CA VAL A 8 10.66 10.57 7.24
C VAL A 8 9.57 10.29 8.25
N PHE A 9 8.37 9.92 7.79
CA PHE A 9 7.32 9.41 8.66
C PHE A 9 6.71 8.13 8.10
N ILE A 10 6.43 7.20 9.02
CA ILE A 10 6.00 5.83 8.76
C ILE A 10 4.82 5.53 9.68
N ILE A 11 3.69 5.11 9.13
CA ILE A 11 2.59 4.57 9.93
C ILE A 11 2.77 3.06 10.09
N ALA A 12 2.55 2.54 11.31
CA ALA A 12 2.82 1.14 11.61
C ALA A 12 1.77 0.51 12.54
N ARG A 13 1.55 -0.78 12.37
CA ARG A 13 0.87 -1.66 13.33
C ARG A 13 1.32 -3.11 13.11
N ASN A 14 1.96 -3.71 14.13
CA ASN A 14 2.47 -5.08 14.09
C ASN A 14 3.44 -5.32 12.93
N GLU A 15 4.51 -4.51 12.89
CA GLU A 15 5.52 -4.46 11.83
C GLU A 15 6.95 -4.71 12.34
N ALA A 16 7.11 -5.33 13.50
CA ALA A 16 8.42 -5.57 14.11
C ALA A 16 9.40 -6.34 13.21
N ASP A 17 8.88 -7.19 12.33
CA ASP A 17 9.66 -8.01 11.39
C ASP A 17 10.17 -7.21 10.17
N ARG A 18 9.42 -6.23 9.67
CA ARG A 18 9.72 -5.48 8.43
C ARG A 18 10.31 -4.10 8.67
N LEU A 19 9.82 -3.41 9.68
CA LEU A 19 10.20 -2.03 9.99
C LEU A 19 11.71 -1.81 10.18
N PRO A 20 12.50 -2.75 10.74
CA PRO A 20 13.95 -2.61 10.80
C PRO A 20 14.64 -2.40 9.46
N LEU A 21 14.20 -3.07 8.39
CA LEU A 21 14.74 -2.88 7.04
C LEU A 21 14.40 -1.48 6.52
N VAL A 22 13.18 -1.04 6.72
CA VAL A 22 12.69 0.28 6.31
C VAL A 22 13.46 1.39 7.00
N ILE A 23 13.59 1.37 8.32
CA ILE A 23 14.31 2.40 9.08
C ILE A 23 15.80 2.44 8.68
N ARG A 24 16.46 1.28 8.55
CA ARG A 24 17.87 1.21 8.13
C ARG A 24 18.10 1.78 6.73
N SER A 25 17.12 1.68 5.83
CA SER A 25 17.25 2.20 4.47
C SER A 25 17.29 3.73 4.40
N VAL A 26 16.87 4.44 5.48
CA VAL A 26 16.75 5.89 5.49
C VAL A 26 17.57 6.60 6.58
N ARG A 27 17.69 6.04 7.80
CA ARG A 27 18.18 6.73 9.01
C ARG A 27 19.55 7.39 8.90
N ASP A 28 20.43 6.88 8.03
CA ASP A 28 21.82 7.32 7.97
C ASP A 28 22.01 8.59 7.12
N TRP A 29 21.04 8.94 6.28
CA TRP A 29 21.13 10.05 5.34
C TRP A 29 19.98 11.09 5.47
N VAL A 30 18.93 10.81 6.27
CA VAL A 30 17.86 11.77 6.61
C VAL A 30 18.06 12.37 8.00
N ASP A 31 17.46 13.53 8.24
CA ASP A 31 17.60 14.24 9.52
C ASP A 31 16.84 13.55 10.66
N GLU A 32 15.61 13.11 10.41
CA GLU A 32 14.78 12.42 11.41
C GLU A 32 13.85 11.38 10.81
N VAL A 33 13.50 10.40 11.64
CA VAL A 33 12.52 9.35 11.31
C VAL A 33 11.48 9.29 12.42
N HIS A 34 10.20 9.40 12.05
CA HIS A 34 9.05 9.25 12.93
C HIS A 34 8.29 7.96 12.59
N VAL A 35 7.94 7.17 13.59
CA VAL A 35 7.07 6.00 13.48
C VAL A 35 5.80 6.28 14.26
N ILE A 36 4.66 6.27 13.57
CA ILE A 36 3.34 6.50 14.15
C ILE A 36 2.69 5.12 14.35
N ASP A 37 2.71 4.66 15.59
CA ASP A 37 2.16 3.37 15.97
C ASP A 37 0.66 3.47 16.26
N SER A 38 -0.12 2.53 15.73
CA SER A 38 -1.59 2.47 15.88
C SER A 38 -2.04 1.49 16.98
N GLY A 39 -1.15 1.13 17.92
CA GLY A 39 -1.40 0.15 18.96
C GLY A 39 -0.94 -1.25 18.54
N SER A 40 0.37 -1.40 18.36
CA SER A 40 1.00 -2.69 18.11
C SER A 40 1.05 -3.54 19.38
N ASP A 41 0.82 -4.85 19.21
CA ASP A 41 0.89 -5.86 20.27
C ASP A 41 2.24 -6.58 20.26
N ASP A 42 3.06 -6.34 19.20
CA ASP A 42 4.40 -6.90 19.01
C ASP A 42 5.51 -5.90 19.40
N ASP A 43 6.76 -6.25 19.14
CA ASP A 43 7.92 -5.40 19.45
C ASP A 43 8.10 -4.19 18.49
N THR A 44 7.11 -3.80 17.69
CA THR A 44 7.20 -2.70 16.69
C THR A 44 7.79 -1.41 17.28
N VAL A 45 7.24 -0.94 18.39
CA VAL A 45 7.69 0.31 19.04
C VAL A 45 9.12 0.17 19.55
N LYS A 46 9.44 -0.96 20.20
CA LYS A 46 10.76 -1.23 20.80
C LYS A 46 11.86 -1.29 19.74
N VAL A 47 11.63 -2.03 18.63
CA VAL A 47 12.64 -2.13 17.56
C VAL A 47 12.82 -0.81 16.82
N SER A 48 11.76 -0.02 16.66
CA SER A 48 11.83 1.31 16.05
C SER A 48 12.68 2.27 16.87
N ALA A 49 12.41 2.35 18.18
CA ALA A 49 13.18 3.19 19.10
C ALA A 49 14.67 2.77 19.17
N ALA A 50 14.95 1.46 19.22
CA ALA A 50 16.31 0.93 19.21
C ALA A 50 17.10 1.28 17.94
N LEU A 51 16.40 1.56 16.82
CA LEU A 51 17.00 1.99 15.57
C LEU A 51 17.11 3.53 15.44
N GLY A 52 16.73 4.28 16.48
CA GLY A 52 16.83 5.73 16.54
C GLY A 52 15.63 6.47 15.93
N ALA A 53 14.52 5.80 15.64
CA ALA A 53 13.29 6.47 15.24
C ALA A 53 12.55 7.04 16.46
N LYS A 54 11.89 8.18 16.28
CA LYS A 54 10.96 8.76 17.26
C LYS A 54 9.62 8.06 17.12
N THR A 55 9.16 7.40 18.16
CA THR A 55 7.90 6.66 18.16
C THR A 55 6.77 7.48 18.79
N HIS A 56 5.59 7.46 18.16
CA HIS A 56 4.40 8.18 18.58
C HIS A 56 3.20 7.24 18.53
N PHE A 57 2.40 7.23 19.58
CA PHE A 57 1.13 6.52 19.58
C PHE A 57 0.02 7.39 19.02
N ARG A 58 -0.79 6.84 18.14
CA ARG A 58 -2.06 7.42 17.69
C ARG A 58 -3.06 6.31 17.38
N ALA A 59 -4.19 6.30 18.07
CA ALA A 59 -5.29 5.37 17.77
C ALA A 59 -5.69 5.45 16.29
N TRP A 60 -6.01 4.30 15.70
CA TRP A 60 -6.34 4.21 14.29
C TRP A 60 -7.67 4.90 13.96
N THR A 61 -7.65 5.85 13.07
CA THR A 61 -8.83 6.55 12.55
C THR A 61 -8.91 6.55 11.01
N GLY A 62 -7.99 5.88 10.34
CA GLY A 62 -7.88 5.79 8.89
C GLY A 62 -6.49 6.17 8.36
N TYR A 63 -6.21 5.82 7.12
CA TYR A 63 -4.89 6.07 6.51
C TYR A 63 -4.56 7.56 6.41
N GLY A 64 -5.46 8.38 5.87
CA GLY A 64 -5.25 9.82 5.73
C GLY A 64 -5.02 10.53 7.06
N PRO A 65 -5.90 10.39 8.07
CA PRO A 65 -5.70 10.98 9.39
C PRO A 65 -4.37 10.59 10.04
N GLN A 66 -3.94 9.32 9.93
CA GLN A 66 -2.65 8.87 10.45
C GLN A 66 -1.48 9.56 9.75
N LYS A 67 -1.53 9.70 8.41
CA LYS A 67 -0.47 10.34 7.64
C LYS A 67 -0.42 11.85 7.86
N VAL A 68 -1.57 12.52 7.95
CA VAL A 68 -1.65 13.96 8.32
C VAL A 68 -1.02 14.21 9.70
N TYR A 69 -1.27 13.32 10.66
CA TYR A 69 -0.61 13.41 11.96
C TYR A 69 0.91 13.21 11.85
N GLY A 70 1.36 12.24 11.06
CA GLY A 70 2.78 12.03 10.79
C GLY A 70 3.45 13.27 10.20
N GLU A 71 2.81 13.95 9.23
CA GLU A 71 3.29 15.22 8.68
C GLU A 71 3.44 16.31 9.76
N SER A 72 2.49 16.40 10.69
CA SER A 72 2.49 17.42 11.75
C SER A 72 3.68 17.30 12.72
N LEU A 73 4.21 16.08 12.88
CA LEU A 73 5.37 15.80 13.75
C LEU A 73 6.70 16.19 13.12
N CYS A 74 6.73 16.31 11.79
CA CYS A 74 7.94 16.55 11.02
C CYS A 74 8.38 18.00 11.11
N ARG A 75 9.66 18.24 11.45
CA ARG A 75 10.23 19.59 11.55
C ARG A 75 10.69 20.19 10.22
N ASN A 76 11.12 19.32 9.28
CA ASN A 76 11.59 19.75 7.97
C ASN A 76 10.44 20.04 7.02
N ASP A 77 10.66 20.92 6.05
CA ASP A 77 9.73 21.17 4.96
C ASP A 77 9.71 20.00 3.94
N TRP A 78 10.87 19.34 3.73
CA TRP A 78 10.94 18.15 2.91
C TRP A 78 10.51 16.91 3.70
N LEU A 79 9.46 16.26 3.21
CA LEU A 79 8.90 15.04 3.78
C LEU A 79 9.11 13.86 2.84
N LEU A 80 9.47 12.71 3.41
CA LEU A 80 9.48 11.43 2.72
C LEU A 80 8.53 10.48 3.45
N ASN A 81 7.40 10.18 2.83
CA ASN A 81 6.46 9.16 3.33
C ASN A 81 6.80 7.81 2.73
N ILE A 82 6.98 6.82 3.59
CA ILE A 82 7.13 5.40 3.24
C ILE A 82 6.26 4.56 4.17
N ASP A 83 5.76 3.43 3.67
CA ASP A 83 4.97 2.52 4.48
C ASP A 83 5.90 1.55 5.25
N ALA A 84 5.41 0.91 6.30
CA ALA A 84 6.21 0.06 7.19
C ALA A 84 6.80 -1.20 6.53
N ASP A 85 6.40 -1.47 5.29
CA ASP A 85 6.86 -2.57 4.44
C ASP A 85 7.55 -2.10 3.14
N GLU A 86 7.93 -0.79 3.09
CA GLU A 86 8.56 -0.13 1.95
C GLU A 86 10.03 0.22 2.26
N GLU A 87 10.97 -0.40 1.58
CA GLU A 87 12.40 -0.19 1.71
C GLU A 87 12.92 0.71 0.58
N ILE A 88 13.64 1.76 0.90
CA ILE A 88 14.31 2.62 -0.09
C ILE A 88 15.50 1.87 -0.68
N SER A 89 15.50 1.65 -2.01
CA SER A 89 16.64 1.03 -2.68
C SER A 89 17.88 1.93 -2.65
N PRO A 90 19.10 1.36 -2.67
CA PRO A 90 20.35 2.16 -2.74
C PRO A 90 20.35 3.16 -3.91
N ARG A 91 19.83 2.74 -5.06
CA ARG A 91 19.71 3.61 -6.24
C ARG A 91 18.79 4.81 -5.99
N LEU A 92 17.65 4.61 -5.31
CA LEU A 92 16.73 5.71 -4.98
C LEU A 92 17.36 6.67 -3.97
N ARG A 93 18.03 6.15 -2.95
CA ARG A 93 18.79 6.97 -1.99
C ARG A 93 19.80 7.86 -2.72
N ASP A 94 20.65 7.27 -3.58
CA ASP A 94 21.70 7.98 -4.27
C ASP A 94 21.13 9.06 -5.23
N GLU A 95 20.01 8.77 -5.88
CA GLU A 95 19.27 9.73 -6.71
C GLU A 95 18.71 10.90 -5.90
N ILE A 96 18.13 10.64 -4.72
CA ILE A 96 17.66 11.69 -3.80
C ILE A 96 18.85 12.56 -3.33
N LEU A 97 19.96 11.94 -2.93
CA LEU A 97 21.17 12.67 -2.55
C LEU A 97 21.66 13.59 -3.67
N ALA A 98 21.68 13.11 -4.92
CA ALA A 98 22.05 13.90 -6.09
C ALA A 98 21.08 15.06 -6.37
N VAL A 99 19.78 14.84 -6.21
CA VAL A 99 18.75 15.90 -6.34
C VAL A 99 18.99 17.01 -5.32
N PHE A 100 19.29 16.67 -4.07
CA PHE A 100 19.54 17.68 -3.03
C PHE A 100 20.89 18.38 -3.22
N ALA A 101 21.91 17.70 -3.69
CA ALA A 101 23.21 18.30 -4.00
C ALA A 101 23.11 19.31 -5.15
N ALA A 102 22.25 19.07 -6.15
CA ALA A 102 22.01 19.96 -7.29
C ALA A 102 20.99 21.07 -7.00
N GLY A 103 20.30 21.03 -5.86
CA GLY A 103 19.14 21.86 -5.55
C GLY A 103 17.85 21.33 -6.21
N PRO A 104 16.83 20.91 -5.42
CA PRO A 104 15.59 20.34 -5.94
C PRO A 104 14.86 21.31 -6.87
N LYS A 105 14.55 20.88 -8.10
CA LYS A 105 13.87 21.69 -9.15
C LYS A 105 12.34 21.65 -9.05
N HIS A 106 11.78 20.69 -8.33
CA HIS A 106 10.34 20.49 -8.14
C HIS A 106 10.00 20.47 -6.64
N ALA A 107 8.76 20.76 -6.30
CA ALA A 107 8.28 20.69 -4.93
C ALA A 107 7.88 19.26 -4.50
N ALA A 108 7.76 18.35 -5.46
CA ALA A 108 7.46 16.94 -5.19
C ALA A 108 8.13 16.03 -6.20
N TYR A 109 8.28 14.76 -5.82
CA TYR A 109 8.80 13.70 -6.69
C TYR A 109 7.98 12.42 -6.54
N THR A 110 7.58 11.84 -7.68
CA THR A 110 7.01 10.51 -7.74
C THR A 110 8.11 9.46 -7.73
N VAL A 111 7.82 8.33 -7.08
CA VAL A 111 8.75 7.22 -6.92
C VAL A 111 8.11 5.91 -7.39
N PRO A 112 8.79 5.10 -8.22
CA PRO A 112 8.31 3.78 -8.61
C PRO A 112 8.25 2.84 -7.40
N ILE A 113 7.12 2.17 -7.20
CA ILE A 113 6.96 1.13 -6.19
C ILE A 113 7.08 -0.24 -6.85
N LEU A 114 8.06 -1.02 -6.43
CA LEU A 114 8.32 -2.37 -6.92
C LEU A 114 7.75 -3.40 -5.93
N PRO A 115 6.63 -4.08 -6.25
CA PRO A 115 6.09 -5.10 -5.39
C PRO A 115 7.06 -6.29 -5.29
N LEU A 116 7.31 -6.75 -4.07
CA LEU A 116 8.12 -7.93 -3.77
C LEU A 116 7.34 -8.85 -2.83
N TYR A 117 7.38 -10.15 -3.09
CA TYR A 117 6.97 -11.14 -2.12
C TYR A 117 8.13 -11.47 -1.18
N ASN A 118 7.86 -11.91 0.05
CA ASN A 118 8.92 -12.24 1.01
C ASN A 118 9.85 -13.37 0.56
N PHE A 119 9.38 -14.25 -0.31
CA PHE A 119 10.19 -15.30 -0.92
C PHE A 119 10.96 -14.83 -2.16
N GLN A 120 10.78 -13.56 -2.60
CA GLN A 120 11.51 -12.98 -3.72
C GLN A 120 12.59 -12.04 -3.21
N GLU A 121 13.84 -12.25 -3.65
CA GLU A 121 14.93 -11.30 -3.42
C GLU A 121 14.86 -10.12 -4.39
N ARG A 122 14.38 -10.37 -5.60
CA ARG A 122 14.32 -9.40 -6.69
C ARG A 122 13.04 -9.59 -7.52
N ALA A 123 12.51 -8.47 -8.04
CA ALA A 123 11.50 -8.49 -9.09
C ALA A 123 11.99 -7.66 -10.28
N HIS A 124 11.45 -7.96 -11.46
CA HIS A 124 11.87 -7.26 -12.68
C HIS A 124 11.34 -5.82 -12.68
N PRO A 125 12.19 -4.79 -12.91
CA PRO A 125 11.78 -3.38 -12.83
C PRO A 125 10.59 -3.00 -13.74
N TRP A 126 10.38 -3.71 -14.83
CA TRP A 126 9.28 -3.47 -15.76
C TRP A 126 7.91 -3.94 -15.26
N THR A 127 7.85 -4.57 -14.08
CA THR A 127 6.60 -4.93 -13.40
C THR A 127 6.05 -3.80 -12.52
N VAL A 128 6.76 -2.67 -12.43
CA VAL A 128 6.29 -1.47 -11.71
C VAL A 128 5.11 -0.83 -12.44
N HIS A 129 4.02 -0.62 -11.72
CA HIS A 129 2.80 -0.01 -12.27
C HIS A 129 2.28 1.18 -11.47
N HIS A 130 2.94 1.52 -10.36
CA HIS A 130 2.49 2.56 -9.44
C HIS A 130 3.63 3.53 -9.13
N HIS A 131 3.35 4.83 -9.27
CA HIS A 131 4.32 5.90 -9.10
C HIS A 131 3.71 7.02 -8.23
N PRO A 132 3.51 6.80 -6.92
CA PRO A 132 2.97 7.81 -6.03
C PRO A 132 3.98 8.92 -5.77
N VAL A 133 3.49 10.08 -5.33
CA VAL A 133 4.31 11.10 -4.70
C VAL A 133 4.75 10.58 -3.33
N ARG A 134 6.07 10.50 -3.09
CA ARG A 134 6.64 10.03 -1.82
C ARG A 134 7.56 11.07 -1.18
N LEU A 135 8.24 11.89 -1.98
CA LEU A 135 9.11 12.98 -1.51
C LEU A 135 8.47 14.32 -1.93
N TYR A 136 8.20 15.21 -0.97
CA TYR A 136 7.50 16.47 -1.24
C TYR A 136 7.75 17.52 -0.18
N ARG A 137 7.53 18.79 -0.52
CA ARG A 137 7.52 19.92 0.42
C ARG A 137 6.17 20.02 1.11
N LYS A 138 6.17 20.01 2.44
CA LYS A 138 4.98 20.22 3.27
C LYS A 138 4.31 21.57 3.00
N SER A 139 5.10 22.61 2.73
CA SER A 139 4.59 23.94 2.36
C SER A 139 3.86 23.99 1.02
N CYS A 140 4.04 22.98 0.13
CA CYS A 140 3.46 22.93 -1.21
C CYS A 140 2.38 21.87 -1.42
N GLY A 141 2.17 20.99 -0.44
CA GLY A 141 1.19 19.90 -0.52
C GLY A 141 1.18 19.04 0.73
N GLY A 142 0.33 18.02 0.76
CA GLY A 142 0.22 17.10 1.88
C GLY A 142 -0.87 16.06 1.68
N PHE A 143 -1.02 15.17 2.66
CA PHE A 143 -2.11 14.19 2.70
C PHE A 143 -3.44 14.87 3.00
N ARG A 144 -4.53 14.30 2.46
CA ARG A 144 -5.88 14.71 2.81
C ARG A 144 -6.34 13.96 4.06
N ASP A 145 -7.13 14.62 4.88
CA ASP A 145 -7.86 13.97 5.99
C ASP A 145 -9.03 13.15 5.44
N SER A 146 -8.71 12.03 4.82
CA SER A 146 -9.66 11.12 4.20
C SER A 146 -9.41 9.70 4.69
N THR A 147 -10.45 9.03 5.17
CA THR A 147 -10.35 7.64 5.63
C THR A 147 -10.06 6.65 4.51
N VAL A 148 -10.34 7.02 3.26
CA VAL A 148 -10.32 6.12 2.08
C VAL A 148 -9.15 6.43 1.13
N HIS A 149 -8.78 7.71 0.99
CA HIS A 149 -7.75 8.15 0.03
C HIS A 149 -6.45 8.51 0.74
N ASP A 150 -5.43 7.77 0.40
CA ASP A 150 -4.07 7.81 0.91
C ASP A 150 -3.12 8.40 -0.15
N THR A 151 -3.37 9.64 -0.55
CA THR A 151 -2.63 10.27 -1.65
C THR A 151 -2.21 11.69 -1.28
N VAL A 152 -0.95 12.03 -1.51
CA VAL A 152 -0.44 13.40 -1.42
C VAL A 152 -1.03 14.25 -2.53
N VAL A 153 -1.56 15.41 -2.18
CA VAL A 153 -2.09 16.40 -3.10
C VAL A 153 -1.19 17.63 -3.09
N MET A 154 -0.62 17.93 -4.25
CA MET A 154 0.21 19.12 -4.43
C MET A 154 -0.63 20.31 -4.86
N HIS A 155 -0.37 21.47 -4.26
CA HIS A 155 -1.05 22.73 -4.57
C HIS A 155 -0.16 23.65 -5.42
N SER A 156 1.17 23.46 -5.38
CA SER A 156 2.14 24.30 -6.10
C SER A 156 3.46 23.57 -6.35
N GLY A 157 4.35 24.16 -7.14
CA GLY A 157 5.79 23.83 -7.23
C GLY A 157 6.15 22.67 -8.18
N GLY A 158 5.20 22.09 -8.88
CA GLY A 158 5.44 21.04 -9.86
C GLY A 158 5.90 19.70 -9.26
N THR A 159 5.80 18.63 -10.06
CA THR A 159 6.17 17.26 -9.65
C THR A 159 7.19 16.69 -10.62
N GLY A 160 8.34 16.28 -10.10
CA GLY A 160 9.39 15.54 -10.81
C GLY A 160 9.17 14.03 -10.70
N ARG A 161 10.04 13.27 -11.36
CA ARG A 161 10.02 11.80 -11.32
C ARG A 161 11.41 11.26 -11.00
N LEU A 162 11.50 10.40 -9.99
CA LEU A 162 12.69 9.61 -9.70
C LEU A 162 12.62 8.24 -10.40
N ARG A 163 13.77 7.64 -10.65
CA ARG A 163 13.91 6.36 -11.36
C ARG A 163 14.31 5.22 -10.43
N GLY A 164 14.94 5.55 -9.30
CA GLY A 164 15.18 4.61 -8.21
C GLY A 164 13.86 4.14 -7.62
N MET A 165 13.83 2.94 -7.04
CA MET A 165 12.59 2.28 -6.64
C MET A 165 12.50 2.12 -5.13
N VAL A 166 11.26 2.07 -4.64
CA VAL A 166 10.92 1.53 -3.34
C VAL A 166 10.60 0.05 -3.50
N ASN A 167 11.24 -0.80 -2.71
CA ASN A 167 10.94 -2.22 -2.61
C ASN A 167 9.79 -2.41 -1.62
N HIS A 168 8.63 -2.85 -2.10
CA HIS A 168 7.42 -3.00 -1.29
C HIS A 168 7.14 -4.46 -1.00
N ARG A 169 7.46 -4.91 0.22
CA ARG A 169 7.27 -6.30 0.70
C ARG A 169 5.87 -6.50 1.29
N SER A 170 4.84 -6.39 0.45
CA SER A 170 3.42 -6.36 0.85
C SER A 170 2.95 -7.61 1.59
N PHE A 171 3.56 -8.77 1.35
CA PHE A 171 3.08 -10.05 1.87
C PHE A 171 4.19 -10.82 2.57
N ARG A 172 3.96 -11.19 3.85
CA ARG A 172 4.88 -12.01 4.65
C ARG A 172 4.99 -13.44 4.13
N SER A 173 3.87 -13.97 3.58
CA SER A 173 3.76 -15.33 3.04
C SER A 173 2.58 -15.41 2.09
N LEU A 174 2.43 -16.52 1.36
CA LEU A 174 1.23 -16.79 0.58
C LEU A 174 -0.02 -16.91 1.48
N SER A 175 0.11 -17.50 2.69
CA SER A 175 -0.99 -17.55 3.67
C SER A 175 -1.44 -16.16 4.07
N HIS A 176 -0.50 -15.27 4.44
CA HIS A 176 -0.81 -13.86 4.75
C HIS A 176 -1.45 -13.13 3.54
N HIS A 177 -1.02 -13.45 2.32
CA HIS A 177 -1.67 -12.91 1.12
C HIS A 177 -3.13 -13.38 0.99
N LEU A 178 -3.39 -14.69 1.22
CA LEU A 178 -4.75 -15.26 1.21
C LEU A 178 -5.64 -14.61 2.26
N ASP A 179 -5.13 -14.36 3.48
CA ASP A 179 -5.88 -13.66 4.53
C ASP A 179 -6.26 -12.24 4.09
N LYS A 180 -5.32 -11.49 3.52
CA LYS A 180 -5.60 -10.17 2.93
C LYS A 180 -6.61 -10.26 1.79
N VAL A 181 -6.48 -11.22 0.88
CA VAL A 181 -7.44 -11.45 -0.20
C VAL A 181 -8.83 -11.74 0.36
N ASN A 182 -8.93 -12.58 1.39
CA ASN A 182 -10.20 -12.90 2.04
C ASN A 182 -10.85 -11.66 2.64
N PHE A 183 -10.10 -10.87 3.40
CA PHE A 183 -10.56 -9.63 4.04
C PHE A 183 -11.03 -8.59 3.01
N TYR A 184 -10.15 -8.20 2.08
CA TYR A 184 -10.47 -7.15 1.10
C TYR A 184 -11.56 -7.59 0.10
N SER A 185 -11.60 -8.85 -0.31
CA SER A 185 -12.65 -9.34 -1.20
C SER A 185 -14.03 -9.31 -0.54
N SER A 186 -14.12 -9.53 0.77
CA SER A 186 -15.37 -9.43 1.53
C SER A 186 -15.89 -7.98 1.58
N ALA A 187 -15.02 -7.02 1.90
CA ALA A 187 -15.37 -5.60 1.91
C ALA A 187 -15.80 -5.10 0.52
N GLN A 188 -15.06 -5.49 -0.53
CA GLN A 188 -15.40 -5.13 -1.91
C GLN A 188 -16.68 -5.81 -2.42
N ALA A 189 -16.99 -7.02 -1.94
CA ALA A 189 -18.24 -7.71 -2.27
C ALA A 189 -19.44 -6.99 -1.64
N GLU A 190 -19.29 -6.51 -0.39
CA GLU A 190 -20.30 -5.69 0.30
C GLU A 190 -20.61 -4.41 -0.49
N ASP A 191 -19.57 -3.65 -0.85
CA ASP A 191 -19.72 -2.43 -1.63
C ASP A 191 -20.41 -2.67 -2.98
N ARG A 192 -20.07 -3.77 -3.68
CA ARG A 192 -20.71 -4.15 -4.93
C ARG A 192 -22.17 -4.56 -4.74
N PHE A 193 -22.47 -5.29 -3.65
CA PHE A 193 -23.82 -5.69 -3.30
C PHE A 193 -24.69 -4.46 -2.99
N ALA A 194 -24.18 -3.53 -2.17
CA ALA A 194 -24.86 -2.28 -1.84
C ALA A 194 -25.17 -1.42 -3.09
N ARG A 195 -24.32 -1.50 -4.12
CA ARG A 195 -24.53 -0.83 -5.42
C ARG A 195 -25.39 -1.63 -6.41
N GLY A 196 -25.99 -2.75 -6.02
CA GLY A 196 -26.79 -3.60 -6.91
C GLY A 196 -26.03 -4.26 -8.06
N ARG A 197 -24.69 -4.40 -7.96
CA ARG A 197 -23.82 -4.90 -9.04
C ARG A 197 -23.64 -6.41 -8.98
N GLU A 198 -24.68 -7.17 -9.29
CA GLU A 198 -24.61 -8.63 -9.37
C GLU A 198 -23.73 -9.08 -10.57
N PRO A 199 -22.78 -10.01 -10.36
CA PRO A 199 -21.96 -10.53 -11.45
C PRO A 199 -22.75 -11.52 -12.33
N SER A 200 -22.63 -11.39 -13.66
CA SER A 200 -23.18 -12.35 -14.61
C SER A 200 -22.38 -13.64 -14.60
N PHE A 201 -22.97 -14.73 -15.14
CA PHE A 201 -22.27 -16.02 -15.35
C PHE A 201 -21.00 -15.83 -16.19
N LEU A 202 -21.11 -15.08 -17.29
CA LEU A 202 -19.99 -14.84 -18.19
C LEU A 202 -18.85 -14.06 -17.49
N ALA A 203 -19.19 -13.10 -16.63
CA ALA A 203 -18.20 -12.38 -15.84
C ALA A 203 -17.43 -13.30 -14.87
N LEU A 204 -18.13 -14.23 -14.20
CA LEU A 204 -17.50 -15.22 -13.32
C LEU A 204 -16.61 -16.20 -14.09
N PHE A 205 -17.05 -16.63 -15.26
CA PHE A 205 -16.30 -17.57 -16.09
C PHE A 205 -15.01 -16.95 -16.67
N LEU A 206 -15.10 -15.71 -17.17
CA LEU A 206 -13.99 -15.06 -17.88
C LEU A 206 -13.02 -14.31 -16.98
N ILE A 207 -13.43 -13.90 -15.76
CA ILE A 207 -12.59 -13.03 -14.93
C ILE A 207 -11.23 -13.65 -14.59
N THR A 208 -11.18 -14.95 -14.33
CA THR A 208 -9.95 -15.65 -13.95
C THR A 208 -8.95 -15.71 -15.10
N PRO A 209 -9.27 -16.31 -16.27
CA PRO A 209 -8.33 -16.38 -17.37
C PRO A 209 -7.90 -14.99 -17.88
N LEU A 210 -8.83 -14.05 -18.00
CA LEU A 210 -8.49 -12.70 -18.45
C LEU A 210 -7.61 -11.94 -17.45
N SER A 211 -7.88 -12.08 -16.15
CA SER A 211 -7.04 -11.46 -15.12
C SER A 211 -5.67 -12.09 -15.04
N PHE A 212 -5.57 -13.42 -15.18
CA PHE A 212 -4.30 -14.13 -15.23
C PHE A 212 -3.44 -13.66 -16.41
N LEU A 213 -4.00 -13.70 -17.63
CA LEU A 213 -3.29 -13.24 -18.83
C LEU A 213 -2.91 -11.76 -18.75
N LYS A 214 -3.80 -10.92 -18.22
CA LYS A 214 -3.51 -9.50 -17.96
C LYS A 214 -2.31 -9.34 -17.04
N SER A 215 -2.27 -10.09 -15.92
CA SER A 215 -1.15 -10.01 -14.97
C SER A 215 0.13 -10.54 -15.61
N LEU A 216 0.08 -11.72 -16.18
CA LEU A 216 1.25 -12.40 -16.74
C LEU A 216 1.88 -11.61 -17.89
N LEU A 217 1.06 -11.14 -18.84
CA LEU A 217 1.55 -10.51 -20.07
C LEU A 217 1.55 -8.99 -20.01
N LEU A 218 0.41 -8.32 -19.68
CA LEU A 218 0.33 -6.86 -19.71
C LEU A 218 1.01 -6.21 -18.53
N ARG A 219 1.01 -6.84 -17.35
CA ARG A 219 1.81 -6.42 -16.20
C ARG A 219 3.23 -6.96 -16.22
N ARG A 220 3.56 -7.77 -17.24
CA ARG A 220 4.90 -8.33 -17.48
C ARG A 220 5.40 -9.22 -16.34
N GLU A 221 4.51 -9.82 -15.56
CA GLU A 221 4.90 -10.73 -14.48
C GLU A 221 5.65 -11.97 -15.00
N ILE A 222 5.47 -12.33 -16.28
CA ILE A 222 6.26 -13.38 -16.94
C ILE A 222 7.78 -13.16 -16.82
N LEU A 223 8.23 -11.92 -16.70
CA LEU A 223 9.65 -11.58 -16.51
C LEU A 223 10.19 -12.00 -15.13
N ASN A 224 9.31 -12.29 -14.17
CA ASN A 224 9.64 -12.81 -12.86
C ASN A 224 9.65 -14.35 -12.82
N GLY A 225 9.55 -15.03 -13.97
CA GLY A 225 9.59 -16.49 -14.06
C GLY A 225 8.45 -17.16 -13.29
N ILE A 226 8.78 -18.20 -12.50
CA ILE A 226 7.80 -18.98 -11.71
C ILE A 226 7.06 -18.09 -10.72
N ASP A 227 7.77 -17.18 -10.05
CA ASP A 227 7.16 -16.24 -9.09
C ASP A 227 6.11 -15.36 -9.78
N GLY A 228 6.37 -14.90 -11.00
CA GLY A 228 5.40 -14.14 -11.79
C GLY A 228 4.14 -14.93 -12.14
N VAL A 229 4.26 -16.24 -12.35
CA VAL A 229 3.11 -17.13 -12.53
C VAL A 229 2.29 -17.20 -11.23
N VAL A 230 2.95 -17.39 -10.06
CA VAL A 230 2.28 -17.40 -8.75
C VAL A 230 1.54 -16.08 -8.50
N VAL A 231 2.22 -14.94 -8.71
CA VAL A 231 1.63 -13.60 -8.58
C VAL A 231 0.40 -13.44 -9.49
N SER A 232 0.49 -13.91 -10.72
CA SER A 232 -0.60 -13.81 -11.70
C SER A 232 -1.81 -14.65 -11.31
N TYR A 233 -1.60 -15.84 -10.76
CA TYR A 233 -2.69 -16.67 -10.21
C TYR A 233 -3.34 -16.00 -8.99
N MET A 234 -2.54 -15.46 -8.06
CA MET A 234 -3.08 -14.76 -6.89
C MET A 234 -3.89 -13.52 -7.29
N TYR A 235 -3.42 -12.76 -8.27
CA TYR A 235 -4.17 -11.63 -8.82
C TYR A 235 -5.50 -12.06 -9.45
N ALA A 236 -5.52 -13.13 -10.24
CA ALA A 236 -6.72 -13.67 -10.85
C ALA A 236 -7.70 -14.21 -9.80
N PHE A 237 -7.19 -14.95 -8.81
CA PHE A 237 -7.97 -15.47 -7.68
C PHE A 237 -8.64 -14.36 -6.88
N GLN A 238 -7.92 -13.29 -6.54
CA GLN A 238 -8.50 -12.12 -5.85
C GLN A 238 -9.69 -11.52 -6.63
N ARG A 239 -9.59 -11.46 -7.97
CA ARG A 239 -10.67 -10.97 -8.83
C ARG A 239 -11.88 -11.90 -8.85
N PHE A 240 -11.63 -13.20 -8.92
CA PHE A 240 -12.66 -14.22 -8.91
C PHE A 240 -13.41 -14.26 -7.56
N ILE A 241 -12.69 -14.40 -6.45
CA ILE A 241 -13.30 -14.56 -5.12
C ILE A 241 -14.16 -13.35 -4.73
N ARG A 242 -13.77 -12.13 -5.14
CA ARG A 242 -14.60 -10.94 -4.98
C ARG A 242 -15.96 -11.07 -5.68
N LEU A 243 -15.99 -11.54 -6.94
CA LEU A 243 -17.23 -11.72 -7.68
C LEU A 243 -18.05 -12.89 -7.13
N ALA A 244 -17.41 -13.98 -6.73
CA ALA A 244 -18.06 -15.13 -6.12
C ALA A 244 -18.78 -14.75 -4.81
N LYS A 245 -18.08 -14.03 -3.90
CA LYS A 245 -18.68 -13.50 -2.67
C LYS A 245 -19.81 -12.49 -2.94
N THR A 246 -19.67 -11.65 -3.98
CA THR A 246 -20.77 -10.75 -4.37
C THR A 246 -22.01 -11.55 -4.77
N ARG A 247 -21.85 -12.59 -5.61
CA ARG A 247 -22.96 -13.47 -6.02
C ARG A 247 -23.60 -14.17 -4.81
N GLU A 248 -22.78 -14.72 -3.91
CA GLU A 248 -23.24 -15.36 -2.68
C GLU A 248 -24.18 -14.43 -1.89
N ARG A 249 -23.82 -13.16 -1.69
CA ARG A 249 -24.67 -12.17 -1.00
C ARG A 249 -26.01 -11.95 -1.70
N PHE A 250 -26.04 -11.86 -3.02
CA PHE A 250 -27.31 -11.75 -3.76
C PHE A 250 -28.19 -13.00 -3.58
N GLN A 251 -27.58 -14.18 -3.60
CA GLN A 251 -28.31 -15.43 -3.38
C GLN A 251 -28.88 -15.54 -1.95
N LEU A 252 -28.10 -15.17 -0.94
CA LEU A 252 -28.56 -15.14 0.45
C LEU A 252 -29.70 -14.14 0.66
N ALA A 253 -29.62 -12.95 0.06
CA ALA A 253 -30.67 -11.95 0.13
C ALA A 253 -31.99 -12.47 -0.49
N ARG A 254 -31.94 -13.12 -1.67
CA ARG A 254 -33.13 -13.72 -2.31
C ARG A 254 -33.76 -14.79 -1.43
N ARG A 255 -32.96 -15.71 -0.88
CA ARG A 255 -33.48 -16.78 0.02
C ARG A 255 -34.16 -16.19 1.25
N LYS A 256 -33.60 -15.12 1.84
CA LYS A 256 -34.20 -14.47 3.00
C LYS A 256 -35.60 -13.92 2.65
N THR A 257 -35.72 -13.22 1.51
CA THR A 257 -37.01 -12.68 1.04
C THR A 257 -38.03 -13.79 0.75
N GLU A 258 -37.61 -14.90 0.16
CA GLU A 258 -38.47 -16.07 -0.09
C GLU A 258 -38.98 -16.67 1.23
N THR A 259 -38.11 -16.83 2.23
CA THR A 259 -38.50 -17.38 3.55
C THR A 259 -39.48 -16.43 4.28
N GLU A 260 -39.25 -15.13 4.23
CA GLU A 260 -40.14 -14.12 4.82
C GLU A 260 -41.54 -14.12 4.15
N ASN A 261 -41.57 -14.29 2.83
CA ASN A 261 -42.82 -14.39 2.07
C ASN A 261 -43.57 -15.70 2.37
N MET A 262 -42.89 -16.79 2.68
CA MET A 262 -43.51 -18.08 3.04
C MET A 262 -44.00 -18.11 4.49
N SER A 263 -43.42 -17.31 5.37
CA SER A 263 -43.79 -17.16 6.79
C SER A 263 -44.84 -16.02 7.05
N GLY A 264 -45.49 -15.55 5.99
CA GLY A 264 -46.50 -14.51 6.05
C GLY A 264 -47.66 -14.83 7.03
N PRO A 265 -48.41 -13.83 7.53
CA PRO A 265 -49.25 -13.93 8.72
C PRO A 265 -50.22 -15.09 8.61
N THR A 266 -50.07 -16.09 9.45
CA THR A 266 -51.16 -17.01 9.79
C THR A 266 -52.31 -16.18 10.32
N LYS A 267 -53.39 -16.11 9.53
CA LYS A 267 -54.64 -15.46 9.94
C LYS A 267 -55.29 -16.19 11.08
#